data_4f34ffc35e6fe00fb014e428f83626d0
#
_entry.id   4f34ffc35e6fe00fb014e428f83626d0
#
_cell.length_a   1.000
_cell.length_b   1.000
_cell.length_c   1.000
_cell.angle_alpha   90.00
_cell.angle_beta   90.00
_cell.angle_gamma   90.00
#
_symmetry.space_group_name_H-M   'P 1'
#
loop_
_entity.id
_entity.type
_entity.pdbx_description
1 polymer ?
#
loop_
_entity_poly.entity_id
_entity_poly.type
_entity_poly.pdbx_seq_one_letter_code
_entity_poly.pdbx_strand_id
1 'polypeptide(L)'
;MTKSIDFYFDFISPYSYLAYQKLKTLNKDNFFKIVYKPILLGGLHNLGGITAPAFNVRKMKNMKDDCKLIADKNKIQFQWNDNFPINSLYLMRGYLVIDENLKKKFFEVCFDYYWRKNIDISNEKNVIKILDTCSINKIDFFKDIGNNK
;
A
#
# COMPACT_ATOMS: atom_id res chain seq x y z
N MET A 1 -2.13 -23.82 17.89
CA MET A 1 -1.54 -23.21 16.67
C MET A 1 -2.19 -21.85 16.45
N THR A 2 -1.41 -20.79 16.35
CA THR A 2 -1.94 -19.45 16.02
C THR A 2 -2.35 -19.44 14.55
N LYS A 3 -3.62 -19.14 14.25
CA LYS A 3 -4.11 -19.00 12.87
C LYS A 3 -3.35 -17.88 12.17
N SER A 4 -3.11 -18.00 10.85
CA SER A 4 -2.49 -16.94 10.06
C SER A 4 -3.35 -16.60 8.85
N ILE A 5 -3.27 -15.34 8.40
CA ILE A 5 -3.92 -14.84 7.20
C ILE A 5 -2.84 -14.26 6.29
N ASP A 6 -2.75 -14.74 5.05
CA ASP A 6 -1.92 -14.13 4.03
C ASP A 6 -2.63 -12.88 3.48
N PHE A 7 -2.00 -11.74 3.64
CA PHE A 7 -2.51 -10.45 3.21
C PHE A 7 -1.72 -9.95 2.00
N TYR A 8 -2.29 -10.12 0.81
CA TYR A 8 -1.70 -9.61 -0.43
C TYR A 8 -2.00 -8.13 -0.61
N PHE A 9 -0.99 -7.33 -0.92
CA PHE A 9 -1.17 -5.88 -1.02
C PHE A 9 -0.27 -5.23 -2.07
N ASP A 10 -0.74 -4.10 -2.57
CA ASP A 10 0.05 -3.08 -3.25
C ASP A 10 -0.33 -1.72 -2.65
N PHE A 11 0.64 -0.83 -2.43
CA PHE A 11 0.37 0.49 -1.84
C PHE A 11 -0.58 1.35 -2.69
N ILE A 12 -0.62 1.11 -4.02
CA ILE A 12 -1.56 1.79 -4.93
C ILE A 12 -3.00 1.27 -4.80
N SER A 13 -3.24 0.14 -4.15
CA SER A 13 -4.57 -0.46 -4.07
C SER A 13 -5.41 0.16 -2.95
N PRO A 14 -6.48 0.91 -3.26
CA PRO A 14 -7.39 1.43 -2.23
C PRO A 14 -8.10 0.31 -1.47
N TYR A 15 -8.42 -0.80 -2.15
CA TYR A 15 -9.02 -1.96 -1.51
C TYR A 15 -8.08 -2.65 -0.52
N SER A 16 -6.77 -2.71 -0.82
CA SER A 16 -5.78 -3.22 0.14
C SER A 16 -5.72 -2.34 1.39
N TYR A 17 -5.74 -1.02 1.22
CA TYR A 17 -5.79 -0.09 2.36
C TYR A 17 -7.03 -0.33 3.23
N LEU A 18 -8.22 -0.34 2.62
CA LEU A 18 -9.48 -0.52 3.34
C LEU A 18 -9.57 -1.89 4.02
N ALA A 19 -9.13 -2.96 3.33
CA ALA A 19 -9.06 -4.30 3.91
C ALA A 19 -8.12 -4.36 5.11
N TYR A 20 -6.95 -3.73 5.02
CA TYR A 20 -6.01 -3.66 6.13
C TYR A 20 -6.60 -2.95 7.35
N GLN A 21 -7.28 -1.81 7.18
CA GLN A 21 -7.92 -1.11 8.28
C GLN A 21 -8.99 -1.97 8.97
N LYS A 22 -9.75 -2.74 8.19
CA LYS A 22 -10.71 -3.71 8.75
C LYS A 22 -10.01 -4.85 9.48
N LEU A 23 -8.94 -5.42 8.91
CA LEU A 23 -8.14 -6.46 9.57
C LEU A 23 -7.55 -5.98 10.90
N LYS A 24 -7.03 -4.75 10.96
CA LYS A 24 -6.56 -4.14 12.23
C LYS A 24 -7.65 -4.12 13.28
N THR A 25 -8.85 -3.73 12.90
CA THR A 25 -10.00 -3.66 13.83
C THR A 25 -10.42 -5.04 14.31
N LEU A 26 -10.44 -6.04 13.42
CA LEU A 26 -10.81 -7.42 13.74
C LEU A 26 -9.73 -8.14 14.57
N ASN A 27 -8.48 -7.74 14.44
CA ASN A 27 -7.33 -8.40 15.09
C ASN A 27 -6.78 -7.63 16.29
N LYS A 28 -7.59 -6.79 16.94
CA LYS A 28 -7.18 -6.00 18.12
C LYS A 28 -6.57 -6.88 19.23
N ASP A 29 -7.11 -8.05 19.42
CA ASP A 29 -6.69 -9.00 20.46
C ASP A 29 -5.68 -10.04 19.96
N ASN A 30 -5.09 -9.82 18.78
CA ASN A 30 -4.08 -10.69 18.17
C ASN A 30 -4.56 -12.15 17.97
N PHE A 31 -5.82 -12.38 17.61
CA PHE A 31 -6.39 -13.70 17.37
C PHE A 31 -5.70 -14.47 16.24
N PHE A 32 -5.05 -13.77 15.31
CA PHE A 32 -4.33 -14.35 14.18
C PHE A 32 -3.12 -13.53 13.80
N LYS A 33 -2.15 -14.17 13.13
CA LYS A 33 -0.98 -13.51 12.55
C LYS A 33 -1.30 -13.02 11.13
N ILE A 34 -0.99 -11.77 10.81
CA ILE A 34 -1.04 -11.27 9.44
C ILE A 34 0.32 -11.50 8.80
N VAL A 35 0.34 -12.24 7.70
CA VAL A 35 1.53 -12.47 6.87
C VAL A 35 1.42 -11.58 5.64
N TYR A 36 2.24 -10.54 5.59
CA TYR A 36 2.20 -9.56 4.51
C TYR A 36 2.86 -10.09 3.24
N LYS A 37 2.12 -10.07 2.14
CA LYS A 37 2.53 -10.57 0.81
C LYS A 37 2.50 -9.42 -0.20
N PRO A 38 3.63 -8.74 -0.44
CA PRO A 38 3.67 -7.67 -1.44
C PRO A 38 3.47 -8.24 -2.84
N ILE A 39 2.64 -7.56 -3.64
CA ILE A 39 2.40 -7.86 -5.05
C ILE A 39 2.46 -6.56 -5.86
N LEU A 40 2.96 -6.61 -7.09
CA LEU A 40 2.89 -5.47 -8.00
C LEU A 40 1.63 -5.60 -8.85
N LEU A 41 0.57 -4.89 -8.45
CA LEU A 41 -0.75 -5.00 -9.06
C LEU A 41 -0.75 -4.64 -10.55
N GLY A 42 -0.02 -3.58 -10.94
CA GLY A 42 0.15 -3.20 -12.34
C GLY A 42 0.84 -4.30 -13.17
N GLY A 43 1.83 -4.98 -12.59
CA GLY A 43 2.49 -6.12 -13.23
C GLY A 43 1.54 -7.31 -13.43
N LEU A 44 0.69 -7.61 -12.44
CA LEU A 44 -0.30 -8.68 -12.55
C LEU A 44 -1.35 -8.39 -13.63
N HIS A 45 -1.82 -7.13 -13.73
CA HIS A 45 -2.74 -6.73 -14.80
C HIS A 45 -2.10 -6.92 -16.19
N ASN A 46 -0.86 -6.49 -16.35
CA ASN A 46 -0.14 -6.64 -17.61
C ASN A 46 0.04 -8.11 -18.01
N LEU A 47 0.45 -8.98 -17.06
CA LEU A 47 0.59 -10.42 -17.30
C LEU A 47 -0.74 -11.08 -17.67
N GLY A 48 -1.84 -10.63 -17.07
CA GLY A 48 -3.19 -11.14 -17.35
C GLY A 48 -3.86 -10.53 -18.59
N GLY A 49 -3.22 -9.61 -19.32
CA GLY A 49 -3.82 -8.88 -20.43
C GLY A 49 -5.02 -8.04 -20.02
N ILE A 50 -5.07 -7.61 -18.75
CA ILE A 50 -6.21 -6.90 -18.17
C ILE A 50 -5.91 -5.41 -18.12
N THR A 51 -6.79 -4.59 -18.70
CA THR A 51 -6.75 -3.14 -18.49
C THR A 51 -7.18 -2.82 -17.05
N ALA A 52 -6.27 -2.23 -16.27
CA ALA A 52 -6.58 -1.87 -14.88
C ALA A 52 -7.80 -0.92 -14.81
N PRO A 53 -8.66 -1.07 -13.80
CA PRO A 53 -9.84 -0.20 -13.61
C PRO A 53 -9.50 1.30 -13.62
N ALA A 54 -8.30 1.64 -13.14
CA ALA A 54 -7.78 3.01 -13.10
C ALA A 54 -7.69 3.69 -14.49
N PHE A 55 -7.57 2.92 -15.56
CA PHE A 55 -7.48 3.44 -16.95
C PHE A 55 -8.81 3.39 -17.70
N ASN A 56 -9.90 3.05 -17.03
CA ASN A 56 -11.25 3.12 -17.57
C ASN A 56 -12.09 4.09 -16.76
N VAL A 57 -12.53 5.19 -17.35
CA VAL A 57 -13.23 6.30 -16.67
C VAL A 57 -14.43 5.82 -15.85
N ARG A 58 -15.26 4.94 -16.40
CA ARG A 58 -16.46 4.43 -15.71
C ARG A 58 -16.10 3.50 -14.55
N LYS A 59 -15.13 2.60 -14.78
CA LYS A 59 -14.64 1.69 -13.72
C LYS A 59 -13.94 2.45 -12.60
N MET A 60 -13.14 3.46 -12.95
CA MET A 60 -12.47 4.33 -12.00
C MET A 60 -13.47 5.08 -11.11
N LYS A 61 -14.51 5.69 -11.73
CA LYS A 61 -15.56 6.37 -10.97
C LYS A 61 -16.25 5.41 -10.00
N ASN A 62 -16.67 4.24 -10.49
CA ASN A 62 -17.32 3.23 -9.65
C ASN A 62 -16.41 2.77 -8.49
N MET A 63 -15.12 2.54 -8.76
CA MET A 63 -14.15 2.16 -7.73
C MET A 63 -14.00 3.25 -6.66
N LYS A 64 -13.98 4.53 -7.06
CA LYS A 64 -13.89 5.67 -6.14
C LYS A 64 -15.14 5.75 -5.24
N ASP A 65 -16.32 5.63 -5.84
CA ASP A 65 -17.60 5.68 -5.12
C ASP A 65 -17.72 4.49 -4.13
N ASP A 66 -17.35 3.28 -4.57
CA ASP A 66 -17.36 2.07 -3.74
C ASP A 66 -16.38 2.15 -2.55
N CYS A 67 -15.14 2.59 -2.80
CA CYS A 67 -14.16 2.78 -1.74
C CYS A 67 -14.63 3.80 -0.70
N LYS A 68 -15.26 4.90 -1.14
CA LYS A 68 -15.84 5.89 -0.23
C LYS A 68 -16.96 5.27 0.62
N LEU A 69 -17.86 4.52 0.01
CA LEU A 69 -18.94 3.84 0.71
C LEU A 69 -18.42 2.85 1.77
N ILE A 70 -17.40 2.05 1.40
CA ILE A 70 -16.75 1.11 2.33
C ILE A 70 -16.10 1.86 3.50
N ALA A 71 -15.39 2.96 3.22
CA ALA A 71 -14.72 3.77 4.24
C ALA A 71 -15.74 4.38 5.22
N ASP A 72 -16.79 5.02 4.71
CA ASP A 72 -17.85 5.64 5.50
C ASP A 72 -18.56 4.60 6.39
N LYS A 73 -18.96 3.47 5.81
CA LYS A 73 -19.63 2.37 6.54
C LYS A 73 -18.78 1.80 7.68
N ASN A 74 -17.47 1.73 7.51
CA ASN A 74 -16.56 1.16 8.50
C ASN A 74 -15.84 2.22 9.35
N LYS A 75 -16.18 3.51 9.21
CA LYS A 75 -15.54 4.64 9.90
C LYS A 75 -14.02 4.68 9.70
N ILE A 76 -13.56 4.34 8.50
CA ILE A 76 -12.16 4.36 8.10
C ILE A 76 -11.82 5.76 7.58
N GLN A 77 -10.79 6.39 8.12
CA GLN A 77 -10.25 7.62 7.54
C GLN A 77 -9.64 7.29 6.17
N PHE A 78 -10.27 7.78 5.12
CA PHE A 78 -9.89 7.52 3.74
C PHE A 78 -10.08 8.77 2.89
N GLN A 79 -9.07 9.08 2.09
CA GLN A 79 -9.14 10.12 1.07
C GLN A 79 -8.61 9.56 -0.24
N TRP A 80 -9.38 9.69 -1.30
CA TRP A 80 -8.92 9.35 -2.65
C TRP A 80 -7.74 10.23 -3.01
N ASN A 81 -6.62 9.61 -3.43
CA ASN A 81 -5.42 10.37 -3.76
C ASN A 81 -5.54 11.05 -5.12
N ASP A 82 -5.22 12.34 -5.18
CA ASP A 82 -5.32 13.15 -6.39
C ASP A 82 -4.31 12.73 -7.48
N ASN A 83 -3.21 12.06 -7.06
CA ASN A 83 -2.20 11.54 -7.98
C ASN A 83 -2.43 10.08 -8.40
N PHE A 84 -3.60 9.51 -8.07
CA PHE A 84 -3.90 8.14 -8.45
C PHE A 84 -4.21 8.01 -9.95
N PRO A 85 -3.67 6.99 -10.65
CA PRO A 85 -2.73 5.97 -10.20
C PRO A 85 -1.26 6.41 -10.31
N ILE A 86 -0.44 5.98 -9.36
CA ILE A 86 1.02 6.14 -9.39
C ILE A 86 1.73 4.83 -9.72
N ASN A 87 3.03 4.90 -10.00
CA ASN A 87 3.88 3.71 -10.05
C ASN A 87 4.40 3.38 -8.64
N SER A 88 3.89 2.28 -8.05
CA SER A 88 4.27 1.81 -6.72
C SER A 88 5.56 0.97 -6.67
N LEU A 89 6.18 0.67 -7.81
CA LEU A 89 7.29 -0.29 -7.92
C LEU A 89 8.42 0.00 -6.93
N TYR A 90 8.83 1.26 -6.80
CA TYR A 90 9.91 1.65 -5.87
C TYR A 90 9.59 1.28 -4.43
N LEU A 91 8.39 1.59 -3.97
CA LEU A 91 7.96 1.31 -2.60
C LEU A 91 7.73 -0.19 -2.37
N MET A 92 7.22 -0.90 -3.38
CA MET A 92 7.04 -2.35 -3.30
C MET A 92 8.39 -3.08 -3.22
N ARG A 93 9.39 -2.65 -4.01
CA ARG A 93 10.78 -3.13 -3.90
C ARG A 93 11.39 -2.75 -2.55
N GLY A 94 11.19 -1.52 -2.11
CA GLY A 94 11.64 -1.04 -0.81
C GLY A 94 11.13 -1.91 0.33
N TYR A 95 9.87 -2.28 0.31
CA TYR A 95 9.31 -3.19 1.32
C TYR A 95 10.03 -4.55 1.38
N LEU A 96 10.55 -5.05 0.25
CA LEU A 96 11.28 -6.33 0.20
C LEU A 96 12.67 -6.26 0.81
N VAL A 97 13.36 -5.11 0.69
CA VAL A 97 14.78 -4.98 1.04
C VAL A 97 15.03 -4.41 2.44
N ILE A 98 14.06 -3.72 3.03
CA ILE A 98 14.21 -3.16 4.40
C ILE A 98 14.19 -4.26 5.47
N ASP A 99 14.76 -3.95 6.62
CA ASP A 99 14.79 -4.83 7.78
C ASP A 99 13.39 -5.27 8.23
N GLU A 100 13.25 -6.52 8.61
CA GLU A 100 11.96 -7.13 8.98
C GLU A 100 11.24 -6.38 10.09
N ASN A 101 11.99 -5.89 11.09
CA ASN A 101 11.46 -5.10 12.22
C ASN A 101 10.90 -3.74 11.81
N LEU A 102 11.29 -3.19 10.64
CA LEU A 102 10.82 -1.92 10.10
C LEU A 102 9.66 -2.07 9.12
N LYS A 103 9.44 -3.28 8.58
CA LYS A 103 8.43 -3.54 7.54
C LYS A 103 7.04 -3.09 7.93
N LYS A 104 6.60 -3.42 9.14
CA LYS A 104 5.26 -3.03 9.60
C LYS A 104 5.10 -1.52 9.65
N LYS A 105 6.08 -0.80 10.20
CA LYS A 105 6.05 0.66 10.29
C LYS A 105 6.06 1.30 8.90
N PHE A 106 6.94 0.83 8.01
CA PHE A 106 7.01 1.30 6.63
C PHE A 106 5.70 1.09 5.88
N PHE A 107 5.13 -0.10 6.00
CA PHE A 107 3.83 -0.44 5.42
C PHE A 107 2.71 0.50 5.88
N GLU A 108 2.60 0.74 7.18
CA GLU A 108 1.57 1.62 7.75
C GLU A 108 1.76 3.07 7.32
N VAL A 109 3.00 3.56 7.30
CA VAL A 109 3.32 4.93 6.89
C VAL A 109 3.02 5.15 5.41
N CYS A 110 3.39 4.23 4.52
CA CYS A 110 3.09 4.34 3.08
C CYS A 110 1.58 4.43 2.82
N PHE A 111 0.79 3.55 3.44
CA PHE A 111 -0.66 3.59 3.30
C PHE A 111 -1.29 4.85 3.89
N ASP A 112 -0.81 5.30 5.04
CA ASP A 112 -1.28 6.51 5.70
C ASP A 112 -1.02 7.76 4.86
N TYR A 113 0.18 7.89 4.32
CA TYR A 113 0.55 9.00 3.45
C TYR A 113 -0.30 9.04 2.19
N TYR A 114 -0.51 7.89 1.55
CA TYR A 114 -1.19 7.85 0.26
C TYR A 114 -2.72 7.94 0.40
N TRP A 115 -3.34 7.12 1.26
CA TRP A 115 -4.79 6.96 1.33
C TRP A 115 -5.48 7.75 2.45
N ARG A 116 -4.73 8.40 3.33
CA ARG A 116 -5.30 9.26 4.37
C ARG A 116 -4.88 10.70 4.24
N LYS A 117 -3.60 10.96 3.92
CA LYS A 117 -3.03 12.30 3.86
C LYS A 117 -2.98 12.89 2.45
N ASN A 118 -3.40 12.15 1.44
CA ASN A 118 -3.36 12.57 0.03
C ASN A 118 -1.96 12.99 -0.45
N ILE A 119 -0.92 12.31 0.01
CA ILE A 119 0.47 12.60 -0.35
C ILE A 119 0.88 11.71 -1.51
N ASP A 120 1.51 12.29 -2.53
CA ASP A 120 2.12 11.54 -3.63
C ASP A 120 3.36 10.80 -3.15
N ILE A 121 3.23 9.51 -2.94
CA ILE A 121 4.33 8.63 -2.49
C ILE A 121 5.21 8.11 -3.65
N SER A 122 4.96 8.53 -4.90
CA SER A 122 5.89 8.31 -6.02
C SER A 122 6.95 9.42 -6.12
N ASN A 123 6.71 10.54 -5.47
CA ASN A 123 7.64 11.67 -5.43
C ASN A 123 8.79 11.37 -4.46
N GLU A 124 10.04 11.46 -4.94
CA GLU A 124 11.25 11.14 -4.17
C GLU A 124 11.35 11.90 -2.84
N LYS A 125 11.00 13.18 -2.81
CA LYS A 125 11.02 13.99 -1.58
C LYS A 125 10.06 13.43 -0.53
N ASN A 126 8.92 12.90 -0.95
CA ASN A 126 7.95 12.29 -0.03
C ASN A 126 8.39 10.88 0.38
N VAL A 127 9.05 10.13 -0.52
CA VAL A 127 9.69 8.86 -0.15
C VAL A 127 10.75 9.08 0.93
N ILE A 128 11.61 10.09 0.79
CA ILE A 128 12.61 10.45 1.82
C ILE A 128 11.92 10.74 3.17
N LYS A 129 10.82 11.48 3.19
CA LYS A 129 10.06 11.73 4.44
C LYS A 129 9.50 10.44 5.06
N ILE A 130 9.06 9.49 4.23
CA ILE A 130 8.63 8.17 4.70
C ILE A 130 9.79 7.43 5.35
N LEU A 131 10.96 7.40 4.69
CA LEU A 131 12.16 6.75 5.20
C LEU A 131 12.61 7.37 6.53
N ASP A 132 12.65 8.69 6.63
CA ASP A 132 12.98 9.41 7.85
C ASP A 132 11.99 9.08 8.99
N THR A 133 10.68 9.06 8.67
CA THR A 133 9.62 8.68 9.64
C THR A 133 9.82 7.25 10.14
N CYS A 134 10.31 6.37 9.28
CA CYS A 134 10.55 4.95 9.60
C CYS A 134 11.94 4.68 10.19
N SER A 135 12.81 5.69 10.26
CA SER A 135 14.22 5.55 10.67
C SER A 135 15.01 4.61 9.75
N ILE A 136 14.72 4.65 8.45
CA ILE A 136 15.38 3.86 7.41
C ILE A 136 16.46 4.72 6.75
N ASN A 137 17.67 4.16 6.61
CA ASN A 137 18.76 4.83 5.90
C ASN A 137 18.43 4.97 4.41
N LYS A 138 18.32 6.21 3.94
CA LYS A 138 17.95 6.51 2.55
C LYS A 138 19.00 6.05 1.53
N ILE A 139 20.29 6.13 1.86
CA ILE A 139 21.37 5.73 0.94
C ILE A 139 21.32 4.23 0.68
N ASP A 140 21.21 3.44 1.75
CA ASP A 140 21.09 1.99 1.65
C ASP A 140 19.80 1.59 0.93
N PHE A 141 18.67 2.23 1.28
CA PHE A 141 17.39 1.99 0.62
C PHE A 141 17.45 2.17 -0.88
N PHE A 142 17.93 3.33 -1.37
CA PHE A 142 18.01 3.60 -2.82
C PHE A 142 19.04 2.72 -3.54
N LYS A 143 20.14 2.38 -2.88
CA LYS A 143 21.12 1.42 -3.40
C LYS A 143 20.50 0.04 -3.60
N ASP A 144 19.79 -0.46 -2.58
CA ASP A 144 19.25 -1.82 -2.59
C ASP A 144 18.11 -1.99 -3.58
N ILE A 145 17.20 -1.00 -3.69
CA ILE A 145 16.15 -1.05 -4.73
C ILE A 145 16.69 -0.91 -6.16
N GLY A 146 17.84 -0.26 -6.34
CA GLY A 146 18.53 -0.15 -7.64
C GLY A 146 19.23 -1.43 -8.08
N ASN A 147 19.70 -2.24 -7.14
CA ASN A 147 20.40 -3.49 -7.41
C ASN A 147 19.47 -4.67 -7.77
N ASN A 148 18.18 -4.55 -7.50
CA ASN A 148 17.18 -5.57 -7.84
C ASN A 148 16.58 -5.31 -9.22
N LYS A 149 17.41 -5.41 -10.27
CA LYS A 149 16.98 -5.44 -11.68
C LYS A 149 16.56 -6.83 -12.09
#